data_f2dc7134def57733e6c9d7d9af31adb2
#
_entry.id   f2dc7134def57733e6c9d7d9af31adb2
#
_cell.length_a   1.000
_cell.length_b   1.000
_cell.length_c   1.000
_cell.angle_alpha   90.00
_cell.angle_beta   90.00
_cell.angle_gamma   90.00
#
_symmetry.space_group_name_H-M   'P 1'
#
loop_
_entity.id
_entity.type
_entity.pdbx_description
1 polymer ?
#
loop_
_entity_poly.entity_id
_entity_poly.type
_entity_poly.pdbx_seq_one_letter_code
_entity_poly.pdbx_strand_id
1 'polypeptide(L)'
;MTEVKSDIEIARAARKKPILEIGAALGIPPEDLLPYGHDKAKIGADFIARQREKKNGRLILVTAINPTPAGEGKTTTTVGLGDGLNRIGKKAIVCIREASLGPCFGVKGGAAGGGYAQVVPMEDMNLHFTGDFHAITSAHNLLAALIDNHIYWGNEQNIDIRRIAWRRVMDMNDRALRSIVGSLGGVANGYPRETGFDITVASEVMAILCLSTDLRDLEKRLGNIIIGYRRDKTPVFARDIKADGAMAVLLKDAMQPNLVQTLENNPAFVHGGPFANIAHGCNSVIATTTALKLADYVVTEAGFGADLGAEKFFDIKCRKAGLKPDAAVLVATVRAIKMNGGVKKDDLGRENLEALRKGCANLGRHVQNVKKFGVPVVVAINHFTSDTDVEIQAIKDYVATLGAEAVLCRHWAQGSAGIEELARKVAELAEAGHSQFSPLYPDDMSLFHKIETIAKDIYHASEVIADKTVRDQLRTWEEQGYGRLPICMAKTQYSFSTDPNLRGAPSGHAVPIREVRLAAGAGFIVVITGEIMTMPGLPKVPSSEKIFLNEQGYIEGLF
;
A
#
# COMPACT_ATOMS: atom_id res chain seq x y z
N MET A 1 -15.25 -29.99 -19.24
CA MET A 1 -14.49 -29.06 -18.39
C MET A 1 -15.33 -27.80 -18.31
N THR A 2 -15.84 -27.45 -17.14
CA THR A 2 -16.54 -26.18 -16.93
C THR A 2 -15.53 -25.05 -17.20
N GLU A 3 -15.87 -24.19 -18.13
CA GLU A 3 -15.05 -23.03 -18.49
C GLU A 3 -14.81 -22.19 -17.24
N VAL A 4 -13.55 -21.91 -16.90
CA VAL A 4 -13.20 -21.09 -15.74
C VAL A 4 -13.52 -19.64 -16.09
N LYS A 5 -14.53 -19.07 -15.42
CA LYS A 5 -14.92 -17.68 -15.61
C LYS A 5 -13.78 -16.73 -15.23
N SER A 6 -13.62 -15.65 -15.98
CA SER A 6 -12.70 -14.57 -15.66
C SER A 6 -13.18 -13.77 -14.44
N ASP A 7 -12.26 -13.03 -13.80
CA ASP A 7 -12.58 -12.22 -12.62
C ASP A 7 -13.68 -11.18 -12.92
N ILE A 8 -13.66 -10.57 -14.09
CA ILE A 8 -14.69 -9.60 -14.50
C ILE A 8 -16.06 -10.28 -14.73
N GLU A 9 -16.11 -11.48 -15.29
CA GLU A 9 -17.36 -12.22 -15.47
C GLU A 9 -17.97 -12.62 -14.12
N ILE A 10 -17.13 -13.03 -13.16
CA ILE A 10 -17.56 -13.34 -11.79
C ILE A 10 -18.11 -12.07 -11.12
N ALA A 11 -17.40 -10.95 -11.24
CA ALA A 11 -17.81 -9.69 -10.66
C ALA A 11 -19.14 -9.16 -11.25
N ARG A 12 -19.35 -9.28 -12.56
CA ARG A 12 -20.60 -8.90 -13.24
C ARG A 12 -21.79 -9.78 -12.85
N ALA A 13 -21.55 -11.05 -12.59
CA ALA A 13 -22.58 -11.97 -12.14
C ALA A 13 -22.98 -11.78 -10.65
N ALA A 14 -22.30 -10.92 -9.92
CA ALA A 14 -22.54 -10.68 -8.50
C ALA A 14 -23.94 -10.10 -8.24
N ARG A 15 -24.62 -10.65 -7.23
CA ARG A 15 -25.89 -10.11 -6.71
C ARG A 15 -25.59 -9.10 -5.62
N LYS A 16 -25.32 -7.86 -6.03
CA LYS A 16 -25.02 -6.77 -5.11
C LYS A 16 -26.27 -6.33 -4.34
N LYS A 17 -26.11 -6.00 -3.07
CA LYS A 17 -27.13 -5.28 -2.29
C LYS A 17 -26.97 -3.77 -2.51
N PRO A 18 -28.04 -2.98 -2.40
CA PRO A 18 -27.90 -1.53 -2.34
C PRO A 18 -26.92 -1.11 -1.26
N ILE A 19 -26.07 -0.14 -1.56
CA ILE A 19 -25.00 0.26 -0.63
C ILE A 19 -25.53 0.79 0.70
N LEU A 20 -26.73 1.36 0.70
CA LEU A 20 -27.40 1.81 1.93
C LEU A 20 -27.72 0.64 2.87
N GLU A 21 -28.04 -0.54 2.34
CA GLU A 21 -28.26 -1.74 3.15
C GLU A 21 -26.94 -2.25 3.78
N ILE A 22 -25.85 -2.18 3.01
CA ILE A 22 -24.50 -2.50 3.53
C ILE A 22 -24.12 -1.55 4.67
N GLY A 23 -24.40 -0.26 4.51
CA GLY A 23 -24.19 0.74 5.56
C GLY A 23 -25.06 0.50 6.78
N ALA A 24 -26.33 0.19 6.59
CA ALA A 24 -27.27 -0.10 7.68
C ALA A 24 -26.81 -1.31 8.52
N ALA A 25 -26.25 -2.35 7.87
CA ALA A 25 -25.67 -3.51 8.58
C ALA A 25 -24.46 -3.14 9.47
N LEU A 26 -23.79 -2.02 9.18
CA LEU A 26 -22.73 -1.45 10.00
C LEU A 26 -23.25 -0.45 11.05
N GLY A 27 -24.54 -0.15 11.03
CA GLY A 27 -25.12 0.88 11.90
C GLY A 27 -24.83 2.31 11.43
N ILE A 28 -24.57 2.49 10.12
CA ILE A 28 -24.39 3.81 9.51
C ILE A 28 -25.77 4.29 9.02
N PRO A 29 -26.32 5.40 9.56
CA PRO A 29 -27.57 5.96 9.07
C PRO A 29 -27.45 6.41 7.61
N PRO A 30 -28.56 6.36 6.81
CA PRO A 30 -28.53 6.78 5.41
C PRO A 30 -28.06 8.22 5.20
N GLU A 31 -28.38 9.13 6.12
CA GLU A 31 -27.97 10.54 6.09
C GLU A 31 -26.47 10.76 6.30
N ASP A 32 -25.77 9.78 6.86
CA ASP A 32 -24.32 9.80 7.05
C ASP A 32 -23.53 9.12 5.89
N LEU A 33 -24.24 8.62 4.90
CA LEU A 33 -23.66 8.08 3.66
C LEU A 33 -23.88 9.06 2.50
N LEU A 34 -22.86 9.21 1.67
CA LEU A 34 -22.93 9.95 0.41
C LEU A 34 -22.87 8.95 -0.75
N PRO A 35 -24.01 8.52 -1.32
CA PRO A 35 -24.04 7.53 -2.39
C PRO A 35 -23.39 8.05 -3.68
N TYR A 36 -22.60 7.20 -4.30
CA TYR A 36 -22.07 7.33 -5.66
C TYR A 36 -22.69 6.25 -6.54
N GLY A 37 -23.96 6.45 -6.91
CA GLY A 37 -24.80 5.41 -7.50
C GLY A 37 -25.32 4.41 -6.45
N HIS A 38 -25.61 3.18 -6.89
CA HIS A 38 -26.26 2.16 -6.03
C HIS A 38 -25.29 1.30 -5.24
N ASP A 39 -24.04 1.19 -5.70
CA ASP A 39 -23.09 0.16 -5.29
C ASP A 39 -21.94 0.67 -4.42
N LYS A 40 -21.82 1.97 -4.26
CA LYS A 40 -20.73 2.60 -3.50
C LYS A 40 -21.19 3.88 -2.82
N ALA A 41 -20.57 4.20 -1.68
CA ALA A 41 -20.84 5.44 -0.96
C ALA A 41 -19.60 5.88 -0.19
N LYS A 42 -19.52 7.18 0.11
CA LYS A 42 -18.57 7.70 1.10
C LYS A 42 -19.20 7.76 2.48
N ILE A 43 -18.38 7.56 3.52
CA ILE A 43 -18.81 7.65 4.91
C ILE A 43 -18.58 9.08 5.40
N GLY A 44 -19.62 9.75 5.89
CA GLY A 44 -19.57 11.13 6.32
C GLY A 44 -18.62 11.39 7.50
N ALA A 45 -17.92 12.51 7.45
CA ALA A 45 -16.92 12.89 8.46
C ALA A 45 -17.54 13.04 9.87
N ASP A 46 -18.76 13.55 9.97
CA ASP A 46 -19.46 13.72 11.25
C ASP A 46 -19.80 12.37 11.89
N PHE A 47 -20.21 11.39 11.08
CA PHE A 47 -20.40 10.03 11.59
C PHE A 47 -19.10 9.46 12.14
N ILE A 48 -18.01 9.57 11.38
CA ILE A 48 -16.68 9.09 11.81
C ILE A 48 -16.27 9.72 13.13
N ALA A 49 -16.46 11.04 13.27
CA ALA A 49 -16.15 11.75 14.50
C ALA A 49 -16.93 11.20 15.71
N ARG A 50 -18.21 10.88 15.53
CA ARG A 50 -19.06 10.30 16.59
C ARG A 50 -18.66 8.88 17.02
N GLN A 51 -17.87 8.15 16.18
CA GLN A 51 -17.42 6.80 16.52
C GLN A 51 -16.13 6.78 17.35
N ARG A 52 -15.40 7.88 17.46
CA ARG A 52 -14.02 7.92 18.04
C ARG A 52 -13.89 7.25 19.40
N GLU A 53 -14.88 7.42 20.27
CA GLU A 53 -14.84 6.89 21.65
C GLU A 53 -15.25 5.41 21.76
N LYS A 54 -15.72 4.78 20.69
CA LYS A 54 -16.06 3.35 20.71
C LYS A 54 -14.80 2.50 20.87
N LYS A 55 -14.96 1.34 21.50
CA LYS A 55 -13.90 0.34 21.62
C LYS A 55 -13.50 -0.16 20.21
N ASN A 56 -12.20 -0.38 20.01
CA ASN A 56 -11.70 -0.99 18.80
C ASN A 56 -12.02 -2.49 18.76
N GLY A 57 -12.34 -2.96 17.57
CA GLY A 57 -12.24 -4.37 17.21
C GLY A 57 -10.77 -4.82 17.06
N ARG A 58 -10.58 -6.03 16.61
CA ARG A 58 -9.27 -6.66 16.40
C ARG A 58 -8.71 -6.34 15.02
N LEU A 59 -7.44 -6.00 14.95
CA LEU A 59 -6.76 -5.64 13.71
C LEU A 59 -5.92 -6.81 13.20
N ILE A 60 -6.22 -7.28 11.99
CA ILE A 60 -5.51 -8.36 11.32
C ILE A 60 -4.78 -7.80 10.10
N LEU A 61 -3.47 -7.97 10.06
CA LEU A 61 -2.64 -7.62 8.91
C LEU A 61 -2.50 -8.81 7.98
N VAL A 62 -2.78 -8.62 6.69
CA VAL A 62 -2.40 -9.57 5.62
C VAL A 62 -1.19 -9.02 4.89
N THR A 63 -0.13 -9.80 4.86
CA THR A 63 1.10 -9.51 4.13
C THR A 63 1.53 -10.73 3.33
N ALA A 64 2.68 -10.73 2.69
CA ALA A 64 3.15 -11.84 1.87
C ALA A 64 4.67 -12.00 1.91
N ILE A 65 5.16 -13.09 1.37
CA ILE A 65 6.58 -13.26 1.00
C ILE A 65 6.95 -12.34 -0.17
N ASN A 66 8.23 -12.25 -0.54
CA ASN A 66 8.63 -11.43 -1.69
C ASN A 66 7.83 -11.78 -2.95
N PRO A 67 7.30 -10.79 -3.68
CA PRO A 67 6.39 -11.02 -4.80
C PRO A 67 7.10 -11.66 -5.99
N THR A 68 6.33 -12.47 -6.73
CA THR A 68 6.68 -12.96 -8.06
C THR A 68 5.95 -12.15 -9.14
N PRO A 69 6.34 -12.27 -10.43
CA PRO A 69 5.61 -11.64 -11.52
C PRO A 69 4.13 -12.06 -11.63
N ALA A 70 3.79 -13.25 -11.12
CA ALA A 70 2.41 -13.75 -11.11
C ALA A 70 1.55 -13.18 -9.96
N GLY A 71 2.18 -12.59 -8.95
CA GLY A 71 1.53 -12.18 -7.71
C GLY A 71 1.22 -13.35 -6.77
N GLU A 72 1.04 -13.06 -5.48
CA GLU A 72 0.78 -14.08 -4.44
C GLU A 72 -0.68 -14.12 -4.00
N GLY A 73 -1.53 -13.26 -4.56
CA GLY A 73 -2.94 -13.20 -4.22
C GLY A 73 -3.22 -12.60 -2.83
N LYS A 74 -2.45 -11.64 -2.43
CA LYS A 74 -2.57 -10.97 -1.13
C LYS A 74 -3.94 -10.30 -0.93
N THR A 75 -4.37 -9.48 -1.89
CA THR A 75 -5.70 -8.84 -1.83
C THR A 75 -6.82 -9.88 -1.88
N THR A 76 -6.69 -10.90 -2.73
CA THR A 76 -7.64 -12.04 -2.78
C THR A 76 -7.75 -12.72 -1.42
N THR A 77 -6.61 -12.95 -0.74
CA THR A 77 -6.60 -13.53 0.61
C THR A 77 -7.20 -12.59 1.66
N THR A 78 -6.94 -11.28 1.55
CA THR A 78 -7.51 -10.27 2.45
C THR A 78 -9.03 -10.25 2.37
N VAL A 79 -9.57 -10.21 1.16
CA VAL A 79 -11.03 -10.26 0.91
C VAL A 79 -11.62 -11.59 1.36
N GLY A 80 -11.00 -12.70 0.93
CA GLY A 80 -11.45 -14.04 1.32
C GLY A 80 -11.45 -14.26 2.82
N LEU A 81 -10.44 -13.76 3.55
CA LEU A 81 -10.38 -13.84 5.00
C LEU A 81 -11.49 -13.01 5.67
N GLY A 82 -11.78 -11.81 5.15
CA GLY A 82 -12.91 -11.01 5.64
C GLY A 82 -14.25 -11.74 5.47
N ASP A 83 -14.48 -12.34 4.30
CA ASP A 83 -15.65 -13.17 4.05
C ASP A 83 -15.65 -14.44 4.92
N GLY A 84 -14.50 -15.08 5.10
CA GLY A 84 -14.35 -16.26 5.96
C GLY A 84 -14.66 -15.97 7.43
N LEU A 85 -14.23 -14.82 7.95
CA LEU A 85 -14.57 -14.38 9.31
C LEU A 85 -16.08 -14.14 9.45
N ASN A 86 -16.70 -13.45 8.49
CA ASN A 86 -18.15 -13.27 8.50
C ASN A 86 -18.89 -14.62 8.42
N ARG A 87 -18.41 -15.56 7.59
CA ARG A 87 -18.96 -16.91 7.48
C ARG A 87 -18.99 -17.68 8.81
N ILE A 88 -17.95 -17.52 9.63
CA ILE A 88 -17.90 -18.16 10.97
C ILE A 88 -18.60 -17.35 12.06
N GLY A 89 -19.39 -16.33 11.68
CA GLY A 89 -20.19 -15.51 12.59
C GLY A 89 -19.44 -14.38 13.29
N LYS A 90 -18.26 -14.00 12.83
CA LYS A 90 -17.51 -12.83 13.31
C LYS A 90 -17.87 -11.63 12.43
N LYS A 91 -18.14 -10.47 13.05
CA LYS A 91 -18.39 -9.24 12.31
C LYS A 91 -17.07 -8.66 11.83
N ALA A 92 -16.80 -8.76 10.53
CA ALA A 92 -15.53 -8.32 9.93
C ALA A 92 -15.73 -7.32 8.79
N ILE A 93 -14.82 -6.35 8.71
CA ILE A 93 -14.70 -5.38 7.61
C ILE A 93 -13.32 -5.56 6.97
N VAL A 94 -13.29 -5.55 5.64
CA VAL A 94 -12.05 -5.50 4.86
C VAL A 94 -11.66 -4.05 4.58
N CYS A 95 -10.38 -3.70 4.77
CA CYS A 95 -9.84 -2.38 4.44
C CYS A 95 -8.67 -2.54 3.45
N ILE A 96 -8.85 -2.08 2.22
CA ILE A 96 -7.89 -2.21 1.14
C ILE A 96 -7.59 -0.86 0.46
N ARG A 97 -6.56 -0.86 -0.38
CA ARG A 97 -6.17 0.30 -1.18
C ARG A 97 -7.03 0.39 -2.44
N GLU A 98 -7.16 1.61 -2.94
CA GLU A 98 -7.71 1.92 -4.26
C GLU A 98 -6.67 1.62 -5.35
N ALA A 99 -7.14 1.23 -6.55
CA ALA A 99 -6.28 0.94 -7.69
C ALA A 99 -5.81 2.22 -8.41
N SER A 100 -4.58 2.19 -8.93
CA SER A 100 -4.04 3.22 -9.82
C SER A 100 -4.21 2.80 -11.28
N LEU A 101 -4.52 3.76 -12.15
CA LEU A 101 -4.69 3.52 -13.59
C LEU A 101 -3.40 3.05 -14.26
N GLY A 102 -2.24 3.56 -13.83
CA GLY A 102 -0.96 3.18 -14.40
C GLY A 102 -0.70 1.67 -14.37
N PRO A 103 -0.74 1.01 -13.21
CA PRO A 103 -0.67 -0.46 -13.10
C PRO A 103 -1.80 -1.18 -13.85
N CYS A 104 -3.04 -0.70 -13.80
CA CYS A 104 -4.18 -1.32 -14.47
C CYS A 104 -3.99 -1.41 -15.99
N PHE A 105 -3.52 -0.35 -16.61
CA PHE A 105 -3.27 -0.29 -18.06
C PHE A 105 -1.85 -0.74 -18.44
N GLY A 106 -0.94 -0.90 -17.49
CA GLY A 106 0.46 -1.28 -17.69
C GLY A 106 0.72 -2.78 -17.61
N VAL A 107 1.00 -3.26 -16.43
CA VAL A 107 1.58 -4.60 -16.24
C VAL A 107 0.65 -5.56 -15.50
N LYS A 108 -0.23 -5.06 -14.62
CA LYS A 108 -0.90 -5.91 -13.64
C LYS A 108 -2.29 -5.38 -13.29
N GLY A 109 -3.17 -6.35 -13.00
CA GLY A 109 -4.50 -6.18 -12.55
C GLY A 109 -4.72 -5.23 -11.38
N GLY A 110 -5.98 -4.92 -11.18
CA GLY A 110 -6.48 -3.99 -10.19
C GLY A 110 -6.34 -4.47 -8.75
N ALA A 111 -6.94 -3.74 -7.84
CA ALA A 111 -6.85 -3.97 -6.39
C ALA A 111 -8.16 -4.55 -5.79
N ALA A 112 -8.98 -5.24 -6.58
CA ALA A 112 -10.29 -5.75 -6.14
C ALA A 112 -10.27 -7.18 -5.57
N GLY A 113 -9.15 -7.89 -5.65
CA GLY A 113 -9.07 -9.33 -5.39
C GLY A 113 -9.22 -10.15 -6.67
N GLY A 114 -9.60 -11.42 -6.57
CA GLY A 114 -9.76 -12.31 -7.73
C GLY A 114 -10.62 -13.54 -7.44
N GLY A 115 -11.10 -14.19 -8.49
CA GLY A 115 -12.00 -15.33 -8.38
C GLY A 115 -13.25 -15.02 -7.57
N TYR A 116 -13.60 -15.89 -6.66
CA TYR A 116 -14.74 -15.72 -5.76
C TYR A 116 -14.42 -14.93 -4.46
N ALA A 117 -13.23 -14.33 -4.37
CA ALA A 117 -12.83 -13.44 -3.28
C ALA A 117 -12.52 -12.04 -3.84
N GLN A 118 -13.54 -11.31 -4.22
CA GLN A 118 -13.48 -9.98 -4.80
C GLN A 118 -14.35 -8.97 -4.06
N VAL A 119 -13.93 -7.71 -4.16
CA VAL A 119 -14.74 -6.55 -3.81
C VAL A 119 -15.40 -6.00 -5.08
N VAL A 120 -16.65 -5.61 -5.00
CA VAL A 120 -17.44 -5.08 -6.13
C VAL A 120 -18.02 -3.71 -5.77
N PRO A 121 -18.16 -2.81 -6.77
CA PRO A 121 -18.03 -2.97 -8.23
C PRO A 121 -16.58 -2.91 -8.70
N MET A 122 -16.07 -4.00 -9.27
CA MET A 122 -14.65 -4.17 -9.64
C MET A 122 -14.23 -3.21 -10.75
N GLU A 123 -15.05 -3.03 -11.78
CA GLU A 123 -14.75 -2.18 -12.93
C GLU A 123 -14.58 -0.72 -12.50
N ASP A 124 -15.48 -0.19 -11.68
CA ASP A 124 -15.42 1.17 -11.16
C ASP A 124 -14.17 1.38 -10.30
N MET A 125 -13.87 0.42 -9.42
CA MET A 125 -12.70 0.50 -8.54
C MET A 125 -11.38 0.51 -9.29
N ASN A 126 -11.28 -0.16 -10.43
CA ASN A 126 -10.07 -0.25 -11.24
C ASN A 126 -9.93 0.90 -12.24
N LEU A 127 -10.97 1.70 -12.46
CA LEU A 127 -11.00 2.80 -13.42
C LEU A 127 -11.24 4.14 -12.72
N HIS A 128 -12.47 4.60 -12.71
CA HIS A 128 -12.88 5.84 -12.06
C HIS A 128 -13.84 5.51 -10.90
N PHE A 129 -13.28 5.47 -9.70
CA PHE A 129 -14.03 4.99 -8.53
C PHE A 129 -14.98 6.07 -7.96
N THR A 130 -14.46 6.96 -7.13
CA THR A 130 -15.22 8.07 -6.53
C THR A 130 -14.52 9.42 -6.70
N GLY A 131 -13.41 9.44 -7.45
CA GLY A 131 -12.68 10.65 -7.77
C GLY A 131 -11.54 11.00 -6.81
N ASP A 132 -11.18 10.12 -5.87
CA ASP A 132 -10.14 10.42 -4.87
C ASP A 132 -8.77 10.64 -5.52
N PHE A 133 -8.40 9.82 -6.51
CA PHE A 133 -7.13 9.98 -7.23
C PHE A 133 -7.11 11.25 -8.09
N HIS A 134 -8.24 11.60 -8.68
CA HIS A 134 -8.36 12.89 -9.38
C HIS A 134 -8.17 14.07 -8.42
N ALA A 135 -8.79 14.02 -7.24
CA ALA A 135 -8.65 15.06 -6.23
C ALA A 135 -7.20 15.20 -5.75
N ILE A 136 -6.50 14.07 -5.50
CA ILE A 136 -5.08 14.04 -5.12
C ILE A 136 -4.20 14.63 -6.22
N THR A 137 -4.42 14.21 -7.47
CA THR A 137 -3.70 14.73 -8.65
C THR A 137 -3.92 16.26 -8.77
N SER A 138 -5.15 16.71 -8.62
CA SER A 138 -5.51 18.14 -8.71
C SER A 138 -4.86 18.96 -7.60
N ALA A 139 -4.90 18.51 -6.35
CA ALA A 139 -4.28 19.19 -5.22
C ALA A 139 -2.76 19.26 -5.36
N HIS A 140 -2.13 18.15 -5.77
CA HIS A 140 -0.69 18.09 -6.01
C HIS A 140 -0.26 19.07 -7.12
N ASN A 141 -0.97 19.08 -8.23
CA ASN A 141 -0.66 19.93 -9.38
C ASN A 141 -1.03 21.39 -9.13
N LEU A 142 -2.04 21.67 -8.30
CA LEU A 142 -2.30 23.03 -7.83
C LEU A 142 -1.09 23.59 -7.09
N LEU A 143 -0.49 22.82 -6.18
CA LEU A 143 0.71 23.24 -5.48
C LEU A 143 1.86 23.52 -6.45
N ALA A 144 2.08 22.66 -7.44
CA ALA A 144 3.10 22.89 -8.47
C ALA A 144 2.86 24.18 -9.26
N ALA A 145 1.60 24.44 -9.64
CA ALA A 145 1.22 25.67 -10.34
C ALA A 145 1.41 26.92 -9.45
N LEU A 146 1.06 26.84 -8.17
CA LEU A 146 1.24 27.95 -7.22
C LEU A 146 2.71 28.28 -6.97
N ILE A 147 3.60 27.27 -6.95
CA ILE A 147 5.05 27.52 -6.84
C ILE A 147 5.56 28.31 -8.04
N ASP A 148 5.26 27.88 -9.26
CA ASP A 148 5.69 28.58 -10.47
C ASP A 148 5.05 29.96 -10.57
N ASN A 149 3.79 30.12 -10.17
CA ASN A 149 3.10 31.42 -10.10
C ASN A 149 3.72 32.37 -9.07
N HIS A 150 4.08 31.87 -7.88
CA HIS A 150 4.76 32.64 -6.85
C HIS A 150 6.11 33.19 -7.34
N ILE A 151 6.88 32.35 -8.04
CA ILE A 151 8.16 32.76 -8.62
C ILE A 151 7.95 33.79 -9.74
N TYR A 152 6.96 33.61 -10.59
CA TYR A 152 6.62 34.52 -11.69
C TYR A 152 6.30 35.93 -11.19
N TRP A 153 5.53 36.07 -10.11
CA TRP A 153 5.04 37.32 -9.57
C TRP A 153 5.92 37.95 -8.48
N GLY A 154 7.20 37.63 -8.47
CA GLY A 154 8.19 38.34 -7.65
C GLY A 154 8.92 37.51 -6.61
N ASN A 155 8.52 36.25 -6.40
CA ASN A 155 9.23 35.30 -5.54
C ASN A 155 9.55 35.85 -4.13
N GLU A 156 8.56 36.37 -3.43
CA GLU A 156 8.71 36.97 -2.10
C GLU A 156 9.39 36.02 -1.08
N GLN A 157 9.19 34.72 -1.25
CA GLN A 157 9.82 33.71 -0.40
C GLN A 157 11.29 33.42 -0.78
N ASN A 158 11.83 34.06 -1.80
CA ASN A 158 13.22 33.87 -2.26
C ASN A 158 13.57 32.42 -2.59
N ILE A 159 12.65 31.68 -3.21
CA ILE A 159 12.88 30.30 -3.62
C ILE A 159 14.01 30.26 -4.66
N ASP A 160 15.03 29.45 -4.42
CA ASP A 160 16.05 29.17 -5.44
C ASP A 160 15.44 28.24 -6.49
N ILE A 161 15.26 28.74 -7.70
CA ILE A 161 14.64 28.03 -8.84
C ILE A 161 15.33 26.68 -9.10
N ARG A 162 16.62 26.57 -8.80
CA ARG A 162 17.41 25.33 -8.93
C ARG A 162 17.12 24.30 -7.83
N ARG A 163 16.39 24.70 -6.78
CA ARG A 163 16.14 23.92 -5.57
C ARG A 163 14.65 23.69 -5.31
N ILE A 164 13.83 23.76 -6.35
CA ILE A 164 12.42 23.38 -6.26
C ILE A 164 12.37 21.86 -6.09
N ALA A 165 11.73 21.41 -5.00
CA ALA A 165 11.63 19.99 -4.63
C ALA A 165 10.32 19.35 -5.10
N TRP A 166 9.42 20.13 -5.70
CA TRP A 166 8.07 19.70 -6.06
C TRP A 166 7.93 19.54 -7.57
N ARG A 167 7.47 18.36 -7.99
CA ARG A 167 7.18 18.02 -9.39
C ARG A 167 5.67 18.06 -9.63
N ARG A 168 5.23 17.62 -10.79
CA ARG A 168 3.81 17.35 -11.07
C ARG A 168 3.50 15.86 -10.97
N VAL A 169 2.23 15.49 -11.00
CA VAL A 169 1.81 14.08 -11.01
C VAL A 169 0.77 13.81 -12.07
N MET A 170 0.72 12.54 -12.50
CA MET A 170 -0.32 12.00 -13.36
C MET A 170 -0.54 10.53 -12.99
N ASP A 171 -1.80 10.07 -12.95
CA ASP A 171 -2.10 8.67 -12.63
C ASP A 171 -2.05 7.78 -13.88
N MET A 172 -0.88 7.71 -14.50
CA MET A 172 -0.59 6.88 -15.67
C MET A 172 0.90 6.57 -15.74
N ASN A 173 1.26 5.42 -16.33
CA ASN A 173 2.66 5.10 -16.61
C ASN A 173 3.11 5.80 -17.88
N ASP A 174 4.00 6.79 -17.75
CA ASP A 174 4.53 7.54 -18.89
C ASP A 174 6.01 7.90 -18.72
N ARG A 175 6.89 7.11 -19.35
CA ARG A 175 8.33 7.34 -19.24
C ARG A 175 8.81 8.65 -19.89
N ALA A 176 8.06 9.20 -20.82
CA ALA A 176 8.42 10.46 -21.49
C ALA A 176 8.33 11.67 -20.54
N LEU A 177 7.54 11.54 -19.47
CA LEU A 177 7.34 12.60 -18.48
C LEU A 177 8.32 12.57 -17.30
N ARG A 178 9.26 11.62 -17.26
CA ARG A 178 10.24 11.52 -16.16
C ARG A 178 11.10 12.77 -16.00
N SER A 179 11.53 13.35 -17.11
CA SER A 179 12.23 14.62 -17.14
C SER A 179 11.76 15.43 -18.35
N ILE A 180 11.35 16.66 -18.08
CA ILE A 180 10.91 17.63 -19.08
C ILE A 180 11.50 18.99 -18.77
N VAL A 181 11.50 19.87 -19.75
CA VAL A 181 11.76 21.31 -19.54
C VAL A 181 10.41 22.02 -19.54
N GLY A 182 10.03 22.58 -18.40
CA GLY A 182 8.83 23.40 -18.25
C GLY A 182 9.09 24.86 -18.58
N SER A 183 8.00 25.64 -18.77
CA SER A 183 8.00 27.10 -18.98
C SER A 183 8.70 27.55 -20.26
N LEU A 184 8.74 26.72 -21.32
CA LEU A 184 9.19 27.14 -22.65
C LEU A 184 8.16 28.07 -23.31
N GLY A 185 8.60 28.89 -24.28
CA GLY A 185 7.73 29.78 -25.07
C GLY A 185 7.84 31.26 -24.70
N GLY A 186 8.87 31.65 -23.97
CA GLY A 186 9.21 33.03 -23.67
C GLY A 186 8.80 33.49 -22.26
N VAL A 187 9.07 34.75 -21.97
CA VAL A 187 8.96 35.32 -20.62
C VAL A 187 7.56 35.25 -20.01
N ALA A 188 6.53 35.21 -20.83
CA ALA A 188 5.14 35.11 -20.38
C ALA A 188 4.84 33.74 -19.72
N ASN A 189 5.65 32.71 -19.97
CA ASN A 189 5.47 31.37 -19.42
C ASN A 189 6.33 31.10 -18.18
N GLY A 190 7.10 32.08 -17.70
CA GLY A 190 7.93 31.96 -16.50
C GLY A 190 9.38 31.60 -16.80
N TYR A 191 10.00 30.89 -15.87
CA TYR A 191 11.42 30.54 -15.93
C TYR A 191 11.62 29.10 -16.41
N PRO A 192 12.23 28.87 -17.59
CA PRO A 192 12.53 27.53 -18.04
C PRO A 192 13.39 26.76 -17.04
N ARG A 193 12.94 25.57 -16.67
CA ARG A 193 13.68 24.69 -15.77
C ARG A 193 13.38 23.23 -16.04
N GLU A 194 14.34 22.37 -15.72
CA GLU A 194 14.08 20.93 -15.68
C GLU A 194 13.09 20.61 -14.56
N THR A 195 12.12 19.77 -14.86
CA THR A 195 11.12 19.23 -13.95
C THR A 195 10.66 17.86 -14.46
N GLY A 196 9.52 17.38 -14.01
CA GLY A 196 8.95 16.12 -14.49
C GLY A 196 7.65 15.80 -13.80
N PHE A 197 7.18 14.57 -14.03
CA PHE A 197 5.99 14.01 -13.39
C PHE A 197 6.36 12.75 -12.62
N ASP A 198 5.72 12.57 -11.48
CA ASP A 198 5.64 11.30 -10.77
C ASP A 198 4.25 10.70 -10.96
N ILE A 199 4.07 9.40 -10.71
CA ILE A 199 2.74 8.81 -10.71
C ILE A 199 1.99 9.24 -9.43
N THR A 200 0.69 9.45 -9.52
CA THR A 200 -0.14 9.96 -8.41
C THR A 200 0.04 9.17 -7.11
N VAL A 201 0.19 7.86 -7.19
CA VAL A 201 0.39 6.98 -6.02
C VAL A 201 1.78 7.11 -5.36
N ALA A 202 2.72 7.82 -5.99
CA ALA A 202 4.02 8.19 -5.41
C ALA A 202 4.01 9.61 -4.79
N SER A 203 2.89 10.32 -4.91
CA SER A 203 2.73 11.69 -4.36
C SER A 203 2.80 11.72 -2.85
N GLU A 204 3.49 12.73 -2.30
CA GLU A 204 3.41 13.02 -0.86
C GLU A 204 1.98 13.39 -0.43
N VAL A 205 1.17 14.01 -1.29
CA VAL A 205 -0.24 14.32 -1.01
C VAL A 205 -1.04 13.02 -0.80
N MET A 206 -0.79 11.98 -1.58
CA MET A 206 -1.37 10.66 -1.37
C MET A 206 -1.00 10.09 0.01
N ALA A 207 0.26 10.16 0.39
CA ALA A 207 0.74 9.70 1.69
C ALA A 207 0.13 10.51 2.84
N ILE A 208 0.04 11.83 2.68
CA ILE A 208 -0.59 12.74 3.64
C ILE A 208 -2.06 12.37 3.85
N LEU A 209 -2.84 12.23 2.78
CA LEU A 209 -4.25 11.83 2.87
C LEU A 209 -4.40 10.50 3.62
N CYS A 210 -3.56 9.52 3.33
CA CYS A 210 -3.61 8.21 3.96
C CYS A 210 -3.17 8.20 5.44
N LEU A 211 -2.37 9.16 5.88
CA LEU A 211 -1.90 9.27 7.27
C LEU A 211 -2.67 10.29 8.10
N SER A 212 -3.52 11.10 7.48
CA SER A 212 -4.33 12.09 8.18
C SER A 212 -5.50 11.47 8.95
N THR A 213 -5.82 12.07 10.07
CA THR A 213 -6.90 11.60 10.97
C THR A 213 -8.22 12.36 10.77
N ASP A 214 -8.15 13.57 10.25
CA ASP A 214 -9.29 14.42 9.94
C ASP A 214 -8.87 15.58 9.02
N LEU A 215 -9.82 16.45 8.63
CA LEU A 215 -9.57 17.56 7.71
C LEU A 215 -8.59 18.62 8.27
N ARG A 216 -8.56 18.83 9.58
CA ARG A 216 -7.62 19.78 10.20
C ARG A 216 -6.20 19.24 10.19
N ASP A 217 -6.03 17.96 10.50
CA ASP A 217 -4.74 17.26 10.40
C ASP A 217 -4.26 17.22 8.93
N LEU A 218 -5.18 16.98 7.98
CA LEU A 218 -4.90 17.04 6.55
C LEU A 218 -4.32 18.41 6.15
N GLU A 219 -5.01 19.49 6.44
CA GLU A 219 -4.57 20.86 6.09
C GLU A 219 -3.22 21.20 6.73
N LYS A 220 -3.05 20.90 8.02
CA LYS A 220 -1.78 21.08 8.72
C LYS A 220 -0.63 20.34 8.05
N ARG A 221 -0.83 19.08 7.66
CA ARG A 221 0.19 18.28 6.98
C ARG A 221 0.49 18.80 5.59
N LEU A 222 -0.52 19.21 4.82
CA LEU A 222 -0.33 19.85 3.51
C LEU A 222 0.51 21.13 3.63
N GLY A 223 0.25 21.94 4.66
CA GLY A 223 1.04 23.13 4.94
C GLY A 223 2.51 22.87 5.26
N ASN A 224 2.84 21.69 5.76
CA ASN A 224 4.20 21.27 6.10
C ASN A 224 5.00 20.68 4.91
N ILE A 225 4.41 20.53 3.75
CA ILE A 225 5.13 20.07 2.55
C ILE A 225 6.26 21.06 2.25
N ILE A 226 7.47 20.52 2.06
CA ILE A 226 8.62 21.32 1.61
C ILE A 226 8.54 21.43 0.08
N ILE A 227 8.39 22.64 -0.43
CA ILE A 227 8.24 22.93 -1.86
C ILE A 227 9.56 23.22 -2.55
N GLY A 228 10.56 23.64 -1.78
CA GLY A 228 11.89 24.00 -2.25
C GLY A 228 12.70 24.66 -1.15
N TYR A 229 13.82 25.23 -1.53
CA TYR A 229 14.76 25.85 -0.60
C TYR A 229 15.19 27.23 -1.08
N ARG A 230 15.52 28.11 -0.15
CA ARG A 230 16.19 29.38 -0.42
C ARG A 230 17.67 29.15 -0.76
N ARG A 231 18.36 30.22 -1.18
CA ARG A 231 19.81 30.14 -1.47
C ARG A 231 20.65 29.76 -0.26
N ASP A 232 20.23 30.18 0.93
CA ASP A 232 20.83 29.80 2.22
C ASP A 232 20.50 28.39 2.69
N LYS A 233 19.77 27.61 1.86
CA LYS A 233 19.31 26.24 2.10
C LYS A 233 18.20 26.11 3.15
N THR A 234 17.60 27.19 3.62
CA THR A 234 16.41 27.10 4.48
C THR A 234 15.21 26.63 3.66
N PRO A 235 14.36 25.72 4.22
CA PRO A 235 13.20 25.21 3.51
C PRO A 235 12.11 26.27 3.35
N VAL A 236 11.35 26.15 2.26
CA VAL A 236 10.10 26.87 2.03
C VAL A 236 8.97 25.85 2.00
N PHE A 237 7.90 26.16 2.71
CA PHE A 237 6.76 25.24 2.89
C PHE A 237 5.54 25.68 2.08
N ALA A 238 4.64 24.76 1.82
CA ALA A 238 3.39 25.06 1.11
C ALA A 238 2.54 26.15 1.79
N ARG A 239 2.54 26.19 3.14
CA ARG A 239 1.89 27.26 3.91
C ARG A 239 2.49 28.64 3.68
N ASP A 240 3.78 28.74 3.35
CA ASP A 240 4.47 30.03 3.14
C ASP A 240 3.95 30.72 1.86
N ILE A 241 3.38 29.97 0.94
CA ILE A 241 2.70 30.48 -0.26
C ILE A 241 1.17 30.31 -0.18
N LYS A 242 0.63 30.00 1.01
CA LYS A 242 -0.80 29.87 1.31
C LYS A 242 -1.54 28.83 0.43
N ALA A 243 -0.88 27.70 0.12
CA ALA A 243 -1.42 26.67 -0.75
C ALA A 243 -2.29 25.65 -0.01
N ASP A 244 -2.04 25.42 1.26
CA ASP A 244 -2.60 24.35 2.10
C ASP A 244 -4.13 24.38 2.18
N GLY A 245 -4.73 25.55 2.38
CA GLY A 245 -6.18 25.68 2.44
C GLY A 245 -6.88 25.29 1.13
N ALA A 246 -6.39 25.76 -0.02
CA ALA A 246 -6.96 25.41 -1.32
C ALA A 246 -6.78 23.92 -1.66
N MET A 247 -5.62 23.35 -1.30
CA MET A 247 -5.38 21.91 -1.44
C MET A 247 -6.34 21.09 -0.58
N ALA A 248 -6.57 21.49 0.67
CA ALA A 248 -7.51 20.83 1.58
C ALA A 248 -8.94 20.88 1.04
N VAL A 249 -9.37 21.96 0.42
CA VAL A 249 -10.70 22.09 -0.23
C VAL A 249 -10.84 21.06 -1.34
N LEU A 250 -9.84 20.89 -2.21
CA LEU A 250 -9.86 19.88 -3.28
C LEU A 250 -9.93 18.45 -2.72
N LEU A 251 -9.37 18.20 -1.55
CA LEU A 251 -9.29 16.88 -0.92
C LEU A 251 -10.42 16.59 0.07
N LYS A 252 -11.33 17.55 0.31
CA LYS A 252 -12.38 17.44 1.33
C LYS A 252 -13.18 16.15 1.21
N ASP A 253 -13.72 15.86 0.04
CA ASP A 253 -14.54 14.68 -0.18
C ASP A 253 -13.69 13.41 -0.31
N ALA A 254 -12.50 13.52 -0.89
CA ALA A 254 -11.53 12.42 -0.98
C ALA A 254 -11.05 11.94 0.39
N MET A 255 -11.12 12.76 1.43
CA MET A 255 -10.75 12.37 2.80
C MET A 255 -11.73 11.38 3.43
N GLN A 256 -12.95 11.24 2.91
CA GLN A 256 -13.97 10.32 3.40
C GLN A 256 -13.74 8.92 2.81
N PRO A 257 -13.69 7.85 3.64
CA PRO A 257 -13.54 6.49 3.15
C PRO A 257 -14.68 6.04 2.26
N ASN A 258 -14.37 5.20 1.28
CA ASN A 258 -15.36 4.60 0.39
C ASN A 258 -15.85 3.26 0.95
N LEU A 259 -17.16 3.11 1.05
CA LEU A 259 -17.85 1.88 1.40
C LEU A 259 -18.28 1.16 0.13
N VAL A 260 -17.94 -0.11 0.05
CA VAL A 260 -18.35 -1.08 -0.98
C VAL A 260 -18.63 -2.43 -0.33
N GLN A 261 -18.79 -3.48 -1.11
CA GLN A 261 -19.09 -4.82 -0.60
C GLN A 261 -18.25 -5.90 -1.29
N THR A 262 -18.10 -7.05 -0.63
CA THR A 262 -17.55 -8.25 -1.25
C THR A 262 -18.62 -8.95 -2.10
N LEU A 263 -18.21 -9.96 -2.90
CA LEU A 263 -19.15 -10.83 -3.63
C LEU A 263 -20.20 -11.50 -2.71
N GLU A 264 -19.85 -11.69 -1.44
CA GLU A 264 -20.73 -12.28 -0.41
C GLU A 264 -21.51 -11.23 0.39
N ASN A 265 -21.54 -9.98 -0.09
CA ASN A 265 -22.24 -8.83 0.51
C ASN A 265 -21.73 -8.43 1.91
N ASN A 266 -20.49 -8.70 2.21
CA ASN A 266 -19.83 -8.18 3.41
C ASN A 266 -19.24 -6.80 3.15
N PRO A 267 -19.18 -5.92 4.16
CA PRO A 267 -18.68 -4.56 3.97
C PRO A 267 -17.16 -4.53 3.72
N ALA A 268 -16.75 -3.65 2.83
CA ALA A 268 -15.36 -3.35 2.57
C ALA A 268 -15.15 -1.83 2.44
N PHE A 269 -14.05 -1.32 3.03
CA PHE A 269 -13.60 0.05 2.88
C PHE A 269 -12.43 0.08 1.90
N VAL A 270 -12.53 0.94 0.91
CA VAL A 270 -11.48 1.14 -0.11
C VAL A 270 -11.08 2.60 -0.08
N HIS A 271 -9.84 2.91 0.32
CA HIS A 271 -9.45 4.30 0.51
C HIS A 271 -7.94 4.52 0.45
N GLY A 272 -7.51 5.39 -0.46
CA GLY A 272 -6.12 5.71 -0.72
C GLY A 272 -5.33 4.57 -1.36
N GLY A 273 -4.18 4.87 -1.93
CA GLY A 273 -3.38 3.88 -2.66
C GLY A 273 -1.89 4.19 -2.77
N PRO A 274 -1.18 4.55 -1.67
CA PRO A 274 0.23 4.87 -1.75
C PRO A 274 1.05 3.62 -2.13
N PHE A 275 2.08 3.80 -2.97
CA PHE A 275 3.00 2.72 -3.32
C PHE A 275 3.85 2.30 -2.11
N ALA A 276 4.11 0.98 -1.99
CA ALA A 276 4.88 0.42 -0.88
C ALA A 276 6.40 0.46 -1.08
N ASN A 277 6.89 0.76 -2.28
CA ASN A 277 8.32 0.87 -2.56
C ASN A 277 8.87 2.30 -2.40
N ILE A 278 8.02 3.29 -2.19
CA ILE A 278 8.44 4.69 -1.98
C ILE A 278 7.61 5.42 -0.91
N ALA A 279 6.46 4.89 -0.54
CA ALA A 279 5.61 5.36 0.54
C ALA A 279 5.26 4.20 1.47
N HIS A 280 4.32 4.40 2.40
CA HIS A 280 4.02 3.38 3.42
C HIS A 280 3.15 2.21 2.91
N GLY A 281 2.58 2.29 1.71
CA GLY A 281 1.98 1.15 1.02
C GLY A 281 0.73 0.54 1.66
N CYS A 282 -0.01 1.31 2.44
CA CYS A 282 -1.21 0.86 3.15
C CYS A 282 -2.40 1.78 2.84
N ASN A 283 -3.62 1.26 3.00
CA ASN A 283 -4.81 2.10 2.96
C ASN A 283 -4.79 3.14 4.09
N SER A 284 -5.75 4.07 4.07
CA SER A 284 -5.76 5.21 4.99
C SER A 284 -5.93 4.82 6.46
N VAL A 285 -5.38 5.64 7.35
CA VAL A 285 -5.59 5.57 8.79
C VAL A 285 -7.08 5.73 9.11
N ILE A 286 -7.74 6.73 8.49
CA ILE A 286 -9.15 7.02 8.76
C ILE A 286 -10.07 5.84 8.40
N ALA A 287 -9.81 5.12 7.29
CA ALA A 287 -10.57 3.93 6.93
C ALA A 287 -10.37 2.81 7.95
N THR A 288 -9.13 2.50 8.32
CA THR A 288 -8.81 1.44 9.28
C THR A 288 -9.37 1.74 10.67
N THR A 289 -9.18 2.97 11.18
CA THR A 289 -9.67 3.35 12.51
C THR A 289 -11.20 3.39 12.56
N THR A 290 -11.87 3.85 11.51
CA THR A 290 -13.33 3.82 11.41
C THR A 290 -13.85 2.38 11.41
N ALA A 291 -13.26 1.52 10.60
CA ALA A 291 -13.65 0.10 10.55
C ALA A 291 -13.49 -0.59 11.91
N LEU A 292 -12.42 -0.30 12.65
CA LEU A 292 -12.19 -0.83 14.00
C LEU A 292 -13.28 -0.43 15.02
N LYS A 293 -13.98 0.69 14.78
CA LYS A 293 -15.09 1.14 15.61
C LYS A 293 -16.43 0.48 15.25
N LEU A 294 -16.51 -0.13 14.07
CA LEU A 294 -17.76 -0.63 13.49
C LEU A 294 -17.84 -2.17 13.45
N ALA A 295 -16.72 -2.86 13.61
CA ALA A 295 -16.67 -4.32 13.53
C ALA A 295 -15.78 -4.93 14.62
N ASP A 296 -15.99 -6.24 14.86
CA ASP A 296 -15.18 -7.01 15.79
C ASP A 296 -13.80 -7.33 15.24
N TYR A 297 -13.70 -7.42 13.90
CA TYR A 297 -12.46 -7.69 13.16
C TYR A 297 -12.31 -6.74 11.99
N VAL A 298 -11.10 -6.25 11.79
CA VAL A 298 -10.70 -5.51 10.59
C VAL A 298 -9.55 -6.25 9.94
N VAL A 299 -9.72 -6.63 8.68
CA VAL A 299 -8.69 -7.26 7.87
C VAL A 299 -8.14 -6.23 6.91
N THR A 300 -6.88 -5.90 7.04
CA THR A 300 -6.19 -4.94 6.17
C THR A 300 -4.93 -5.55 5.58
N GLU A 301 -4.39 -4.90 4.54
CA GLU A 301 -3.19 -5.37 3.86
C GLU A 301 -2.09 -4.32 3.78
N ALA A 302 -0.86 -4.78 3.57
CA ALA A 302 0.29 -3.95 3.23
C ALA A 302 0.87 -4.37 1.89
N GLY A 303 1.38 -3.41 1.11
CA GLY A 303 1.88 -3.65 -0.25
C GLY A 303 3.17 -4.47 -0.28
N PHE A 304 3.37 -5.25 -1.34
CA PHE A 304 4.53 -6.11 -1.56
C PHE A 304 4.77 -7.15 -0.45
N GLY A 305 6.02 -7.51 -0.20
CA GLY A 305 6.41 -8.46 0.84
C GLY A 305 6.46 -7.85 2.25
N ALA A 306 6.54 -8.72 3.25
CA ALA A 306 6.57 -8.29 4.65
C ALA A 306 7.82 -7.47 5.01
N ASP A 307 8.89 -7.62 4.26
CA ASP A 307 10.13 -6.84 4.41
C ASP A 307 9.98 -5.36 4.01
N LEU A 308 8.99 -5.02 3.20
CA LEU A 308 8.66 -3.66 2.80
C LEU A 308 7.31 -3.20 3.38
N GLY A 309 6.24 -3.86 2.99
CA GLY A 309 4.89 -3.43 3.33
C GLY A 309 4.56 -3.61 4.80
N ALA A 310 4.80 -4.80 5.37
CA ALA A 310 4.49 -5.02 6.78
C ALA A 310 5.40 -4.19 7.70
N GLU A 311 6.68 -4.06 7.39
CA GLU A 311 7.60 -3.20 8.14
C GLU A 311 7.05 -1.76 8.21
N LYS A 312 6.66 -1.18 7.06
CA LYS A 312 6.10 0.18 7.01
C LYS A 312 4.72 0.30 7.64
N PHE A 313 3.90 -0.74 7.55
CA PHE A 313 2.64 -0.79 8.28
C PHE A 313 2.88 -0.68 9.79
N PHE A 314 3.84 -1.41 10.31
CA PHE A 314 4.18 -1.39 11.73
C PHE A 314 4.90 -0.11 12.14
N ASP A 315 5.99 0.24 11.47
CA ASP A 315 6.86 1.35 11.87
C ASP A 315 6.36 2.73 11.44
N ILE A 316 5.48 2.82 10.44
CA ILE A 316 4.91 4.10 10.03
C ILE A 316 3.44 4.21 10.41
N LYS A 317 2.57 3.37 9.84
CA LYS A 317 1.11 3.51 10.04
C LYS A 317 0.69 3.23 11.48
N CYS A 318 1.08 2.09 12.04
CA CYS A 318 0.72 1.73 13.42
C CYS A 318 1.33 2.70 14.44
N ARG A 319 2.60 3.07 14.25
CA ARG A 319 3.28 4.06 15.11
C ARG A 319 2.53 5.40 15.13
N LYS A 320 2.18 5.94 13.96
CA LYS A 320 1.53 7.25 13.85
C LYS A 320 0.08 7.26 14.34
N ALA A 321 -0.63 6.17 14.11
CA ALA A 321 -2.06 6.06 14.42
C ALA A 321 -2.36 5.38 15.77
N GLY A 322 -1.34 4.93 16.51
CA GLY A 322 -1.53 4.20 17.76
C GLY A 322 -2.21 2.83 17.57
N LEU A 323 -2.11 2.24 16.38
CA LEU A 323 -2.71 0.95 16.07
C LEU A 323 -1.87 -0.18 16.64
N LYS A 324 -2.55 -1.25 17.09
CA LYS A 324 -1.92 -2.46 17.63
C LYS A 324 -2.52 -3.67 16.93
N PRO A 325 -1.80 -4.30 15.98
CA PRO A 325 -2.26 -5.51 15.32
C PRO A 325 -2.38 -6.68 16.31
N ASP A 326 -3.47 -7.44 16.20
CA ASP A 326 -3.72 -8.61 17.05
C ASP A 326 -3.11 -9.89 16.45
N ALA A 327 -3.08 -9.99 15.13
CA ALA A 327 -2.45 -11.09 14.40
C ALA A 327 -2.04 -10.66 12.99
N ALA A 328 -1.15 -11.43 12.38
CA ALA A 328 -0.76 -11.27 10.98
C ALA A 328 -0.94 -12.57 10.21
N VAL A 329 -1.34 -12.44 8.95
CA VAL A 329 -1.40 -13.53 7.97
C VAL A 329 -0.32 -13.29 6.94
N LEU A 330 0.58 -14.25 6.78
CA LEU A 330 1.64 -14.22 5.78
C LEU A 330 1.26 -15.12 4.60
N VAL A 331 0.91 -14.51 3.48
CA VAL A 331 0.53 -15.22 2.26
C VAL A 331 1.77 -15.77 1.56
N ALA A 332 1.75 -17.03 1.21
CA ALA A 332 2.75 -17.69 0.41
C ALA A 332 2.08 -18.54 -0.68
N THR A 333 2.79 -18.81 -1.76
CA THR A 333 2.38 -19.75 -2.81
C THR A 333 3.50 -20.74 -3.07
N VAL A 334 3.15 -21.96 -3.44
CA VAL A 334 4.14 -22.97 -3.86
C VAL A 334 5.03 -22.40 -4.97
N ARG A 335 4.43 -21.68 -5.93
CA ARG A 335 5.15 -21.05 -7.05
C ARG A 335 6.18 -20.04 -6.57
N ALA A 336 5.79 -19.11 -5.66
CA ALA A 336 6.70 -18.10 -5.14
C ALA A 336 7.85 -18.71 -4.35
N ILE A 337 7.58 -19.72 -3.55
CA ILE A 337 8.62 -20.45 -2.80
C ILE A 337 9.59 -21.13 -3.75
N LYS A 338 9.10 -21.86 -4.77
CA LYS A 338 9.96 -22.49 -5.78
C LYS A 338 10.80 -21.48 -6.55
N MET A 339 10.23 -20.33 -6.90
CA MET A 339 10.97 -19.25 -7.56
C MET A 339 12.10 -18.69 -6.67
N ASN A 340 11.84 -18.52 -5.38
CA ASN A 340 12.88 -18.16 -4.40
C ASN A 340 13.92 -19.26 -4.20
N GLY A 341 13.59 -20.50 -4.54
CA GLY A 341 14.50 -21.66 -4.60
C GLY A 341 15.27 -21.80 -5.91
N GLY A 342 15.06 -20.88 -6.88
CA GLY A 342 15.79 -20.80 -8.14
C GLY A 342 15.06 -21.37 -9.37
N VAL A 343 13.81 -21.79 -9.27
CA VAL A 343 13.03 -22.25 -10.43
C VAL A 343 12.65 -21.08 -11.34
N LYS A 344 12.79 -21.27 -12.64
CA LYS A 344 12.39 -20.27 -13.65
C LYS A 344 10.87 -20.22 -13.78
N LYS A 345 10.36 -19.05 -14.21
CA LYS A 345 8.92 -18.79 -14.34
C LYS A 345 8.16 -19.87 -15.11
N ASP A 346 8.72 -20.35 -16.22
CA ASP A 346 8.05 -21.29 -17.13
C ASP A 346 7.98 -22.72 -16.56
N ASP A 347 8.79 -23.05 -15.56
CA ASP A 347 8.86 -24.36 -14.91
C ASP A 347 8.10 -24.44 -13.58
N LEU A 348 7.50 -23.33 -13.11
CA LEU A 348 6.83 -23.26 -11.80
C LEU A 348 5.62 -24.19 -11.66
N GLY A 349 5.01 -24.62 -12.76
CA GLY A 349 3.90 -25.58 -12.76
C GLY A 349 4.29 -27.03 -12.51
N ARG A 350 5.58 -27.35 -12.47
CA ARG A 350 6.09 -28.73 -12.22
C ARG A 350 6.47 -28.89 -10.76
N GLU A 351 6.23 -30.05 -10.19
CA GLU A 351 6.70 -30.40 -8.85
C GLU A 351 8.23 -30.29 -8.75
N ASN A 352 8.71 -29.62 -7.70
CA ASN A 352 10.15 -29.51 -7.41
C ASN A 352 10.36 -29.30 -5.91
N LEU A 353 10.46 -30.39 -5.17
CA LEU A 353 10.65 -30.38 -3.72
C LEU A 353 12.01 -29.83 -3.28
N GLU A 354 13.06 -30.04 -4.05
CA GLU A 354 14.38 -29.52 -3.72
C GLU A 354 14.39 -28.00 -3.74
N ALA A 355 13.91 -27.41 -4.83
CA ALA A 355 13.79 -25.96 -4.96
C ALA A 355 12.80 -25.38 -3.94
N LEU A 356 11.69 -26.08 -3.67
CA LEU A 356 10.73 -25.67 -2.66
C LEU A 356 11.40 -25.57 -1.27
N ARG A 357 12.11 -26.60 -0.85
CA ARG A 357 12.82 -26.62 0.44
C ARG A 357 13.84 -25.51 0.54
N LYS A 358 14.60 -25.26 -0.53
CA LYS A 358 15.54 -24.14 -0.61
C LYS A 358 14.82 -22.79 -0.50
N GLY A 359 13.72 -22.64 -1.19
CA GLY A 359 12.92 -21.41 -1.20
C GLY A 359 12.20 -21.13 0.13
N CYS A 360 11.95 -22.14 0.95
CA CYS A 360 11.39 -22.00 2.29
C CYS A 360 12.20 -21.07 3.20
N ALA A 361 13.49 -20.88 2.96
CA ALA A 361 14.30 -19.92 3.69
C ALA A 361 13.78 -18.48 3.55
N ASN A 362 13.22 -18.11 2.38
CA ASN A 362 12.56 -16.81 2.18
C ASN A 362 11.31 -16.69 3.07
N LEU A 363 10.43 -17.69 3.04
CA LEU A 363 9.25 -17.76 3.89
C LEU A 363 9.62 -17.67 5.38
N GLY A 364 10.61 -18.45 5.81
CA GLY A 364 11.09 -18.47 7.20
C GLY A 364 11.56 -17.11 7.68
N ARG A 365 12.30 -16.37 6.85
CA ARG A 365 12.74 -15.02 7.19
C ARG A 365 11.55 -14.05 7.34
N HIS A 366 10.55 -14.11 6.48
CA HIS A 366 9.36 -13.28 6.62
C HIS A 366 8.57 -13.61 7.89
N VAL A 367 8.41 -14.90 8.25
CA VAL A 367 7.79 -15.31 9.51
C VAL A 367 8.55 -14.73 10.71
N GLN A 368 9.87 -14.86 10.73
CA GLN A 368 10.71 -14.32 11.79
C GLN A 368 10.63 -12.79 11.87
N ASN A 369 10.62 -12.09 10.72
CA ASN A 369 10.52 -10.64 10.68
C ASN A 369 9.20 -10.14 11.29
N VAL A 370 8.06 -10.77 10.97
CA VAL A 370 6.78 -10.41 11.60
C VAL A 370 6.80 -10.65 13.12
N LYS A 371 7.38 -11.77 13.55
CA LYS A 371 7.51 -12.09 14.99
C LYS A 371 8.37 -11.08 15.76
N LYS A 372 9.34 -10.42 15.12
CA LYS A 372 10.16 -9.36 15.76
C LYS A 372 9.34 -8.17 16.24
N PHE A 373 8.21 -7.90 15.59
CA PHE A 373 7.27 -6.87 16.02
C PHE A 373 6.33 -7.34 17.15
N GLY A 374 6.49 -8.57 17.67
CA GLY A 374 5.65 -9.13 18.73
C GLY A 374 4.25 -9.53 18.29
N VAL A 375 4.01 -9.67 16.97
CA VAL A 375 2.70 -10.03 16.40
C VAL A 375 2.63 -11.52 16.10
N PRO A 376 1.61 -12.25 16.60
CA PRO A 376 1.38 -13.64 16.24
C PRO A 376 1.13 -13.76 14.73
N VAL A 377 1.69 -14.80 14.09
CA VAL A 377 1.61 -14.99 12.64
C VAL A 377 1.13 -16.40 12.29
N VAL A 378 0.25 -16.47 11.28
CA VAL A 378 -0.15 -17.70 10.60
C VAL A 378 0.17 -17.57 9.10
N VAL A 379 0.60 -18.65 8.47
CA VAL A 379 0.90 -18.68 7.03
C VAL A 379 -0.34 -19.15 6.27
N ALA A 380 -0.75 -18.37 5.27
CA ALA A 380 -1.79 -18.76 4.32
C ALA A 380 -1.13 -19.28 3.04
N ILE A 381 -1.30 -20.55 2.73
CA ILE A 381 -0.86 -21.14 1.46
C ILE A 381 -1.98 -20.91 0.46
N ASN A 382 -1.82 -19.91 -0.43
CA ASN A 382 -2.78 -19.63 -1.50
C ASN A 382 -2.62 -20.67 -2.61
N HIS A 383 -3.63 -21.55 -2.75
CA HIS A 383 -3.60 -22.72 -3.61
C HIS A 383 -3.73 -22.40 -5.08
N PHE A 384 -2.89 -23.02 -5.89
CA PHE A 384 -3.01 -23.12 -7.35
C PHE A 384 -3.25 -24.58 -7.76
N THR A 385 -3.96 -24.79 -8.87
CA THR A 385 -4.31 -26.14 -9.36
C THR A 385 -3.10 -27.03 -9.70
N SER A 386 -1.94 -26.43 -9.90
CA SER A 386 -0.67 -27.15 -10.15
C SER A 386 0.08 -27.56 -8.89
N ASP A 387 -0.38 -27.14 -7.71
CA ASP A 387 0.30 -27.44 -6.46
C ASP A 387 0.05 -28.88 -6.06
N THR A 388 1.09 -29.61 -5.65
CA THR A 388 0.98 -31.00 -5.22
C THR A 388 0.82 -31.08 -3.70
N ASP A 389 0.15 -32.12 -3.22
CA ASP A 389 -0.04 -32.33 -1.77
C ASP A 389 1.30 -32.51 -1.05
N VAL A 390 2.31 -33.07 -1.72
CA VAL A 390 3.66 -33.25 -1.16
C VAL A 390 4.35 -31.90 -0.97
N GLU A 391 4.23 -30.98 -1.95
CA GLU A 391 4.77 -29.63 -1.84
C GLU A 391 4.07 -28.84 -0.72
N ILE A 392 2.74 -28.93 -0.64
CA ILE A 392 1.94 -28.27 0.40
C ILE A 392 2.34 -28.79 1.79
N GLN A 393 2.47 -30.11 1.95
CA GLN A 393 2.87 -30.70 3.23
C GLN A 393 4.29 -30.28 3.64
N ALA A 394 5.22 -30.21 2.69
CA ALA A 394 6.58 -29.75 2.97
C ALA A 394 6.61 -28.30 3.50
N ILE A 395 5.74 -27.43 2.99
CA ILE A 395 5.60 -26.06 3.53
C ILE A 395 5.05 -26.09 4.95
N LYS A 396 4.00 -26.86 5.20
CA LYS A 396 3.40 -27.01 6.54
C LYS A 396 4.42 -27.49 7.56
N ASP A 397 5.17 -28.53 7.22
CA ASP A 397 6.21 -29.10 8.08
C ASP A 397 7.31 -28.07 8.39
N TYR A 398 7.74 -27.31 7.38
CA TYR A 398 8.74 -26.28 7.57
C TYR A 398 8.23 -25.16 8.49
N VAL A 399 7.02 -24.65 8.25
CA VAL A 399 6.43 -23.57 9.06
C VAL A 399 6.25 -24.01 10.53
N ALA A 400 5.89 -25.28 10.76
CA ALA A 400 5.80 -25.83 12.10
C ALA A 400 7.13 -25.77 12.86
N THR A 401 8.27 -25.94 12.19
CA THR A 401 9.61 -25.78 12.81
C THR A 401 9.88 -24.35 13.30
N LEU A 402 9.16 -23.36 12.76
CA LEU A 402 9.26 -21.95 13.14
C LEU A 402 8.30 -21.58 14.29
N GLY A 403 7.56 -22.54 14.84
CA GLY A 403 6.54 -22.29 15.85
C GLY A 403 5.38 -21.44 15.30
N ALA A 404 4.97 -21.70 14.08
CA ALA A 404 3.81 -21.12 13.42
C ALA A 404 3.01 -22.21 12.71
N GLU A 405 1.79 -21.91 12.28
CA GLU A 405 0.96 -22.83 11.51
C GLU A 405 0.80 -22.34 10.07
N ALA A 406 0.62 -23.28 9.14
CA ALA A 406 0.31 -23.00 7.75
C ALA A 406 -1.01 -23.66 7.37
N VAL A 407 -1.92 -22.87 6.79
CA VAL A 407 -3.27 -23.28 6.38
C VAL A 407 -3.39 -23.18 4.87
N LEU A 408 -3.90 -24.23 4.24
CA LEU A 408 -4.20 -24.25 2.80
C LEU A 408 -5.48 -23.49 2.53
N CYS A 409 -5.44 -22.54 1.59
CA CYS A 409 -6.57 -21.68 1.26
C CYS A 409 -6.97 -21.82 -0.21
N ARG A 410 -8.26 -22.12 -0.47
CA ARG A 410 -8.86 -22.28 -1.79
C ARG A 410 -9.92 -21.21 -2.10
N HIS A 411 -9.82 -20.07 -1.48
CA HIS A 411 -10.81 -19.00 -1.57
C HIS A 411 -10.95 -18.40 -2.96
N TRP A 412 -9.93 -18.44 -3.82
CA TRP A 412 -10.07 -18.01 -5.22
C TRP A 412 -11.18 -18.79 -5.93
N ALA A 413 -11.25 -20.10 -5.73
CA ALA A 413 -12.23 -20.96 -6.37
C ALA A 413 -13.53 -21.15 -5.56
N GLN A 414 -13.47 -21.03 -4.23
CA GLN A 414 -14.54 -21.46 -3.33
C GLN A 414 -15.07 -20.33 -2.42
N GLY A 415 -14.60 -19.09 -2.61
CA GLY A 415 -15.00 -17.98 -1.75
C GLY A 415 -14.69 -18.23 -0.28
N SER A 416 -15.55 -17.78 0.60
CA SER A 416 -15.37 -17.90 2.06
C SER A 416 -15.26 -19.35 2.55
N ALA A 417 -15.91 -20.29 1.89
CA ALA A 417 -15.81 -21.71 2.24
C ALA A 417 -14.39 -22.27 2.09
N GLY A 418 -13.63 -21.76 1.10
CA GLY A 418 -12.25 -22.17 0.84
C GLY A 418 -11.21 -21.60 1.80
N ILE A 419 -11.60 -20.75 2.77
CA ILE A 419 -10.69 -20.09 3.71
C ILE A 419 -11.19 -20.16 5.16
N GLU A 420 -12.24 -20.93 5.44
CA GLU A 420 -12.87 -21.00 6.76
C GLU A 420 -11.89 -21.49 7.84
N GLU A 421 -11.01 -22.45 7.53
CA GLU A 421 -9.98 -22.93 8.45
C GLU A 421 -9.01 -21.81 8.86
N LEU A 422 -8.56 -21.00 7.91
CA LEU A 422 -7.72 -19.84 8.20
C LEU A 422 -8.47 -18.81 9.06
N ALA A 423 -9.75 -18.55 8.75
CA ALA A 423 -10.55 -17.60 9.51
C ALA A 423 -10.68 -18.04 10.99
N ARG A 424 -10.92 -19.32 11.25
CA ARG A 424 -10.96 -19.87 12.62
C ARG A 424 -9.61 -19.70 13.32
N LYS A 425 -8.52 -20.00 12.62
CA LYS A 425 -7.17 -19.88 13.19
C LYS A 425 -6.80 -18.44 13.50
N VAL A 426 -7.12 -17.50 12.62
CA VAL A 426 -6.90 -16.06 12.84
C VAL A 426 -7.73 -15.57 14.03
N ALA A 427 -9.00 -15.98 14.14
CA ALA A 427 -9.84 -15.62 15.27
C ALA A 427 -9.26 -16.15 16.59
N GLU A 428 -8.81 -17.40 16.61
CA GLU A 428 -8.16 -18.03 17.78
C GLU A 428 -6.91 -17.23 18.21
N LEU A 429 -6.01 -16.93 17.28
CA LEU A 429 -4.79 -16.15 17.56
C LEU A 429 -5.09 -14.75 18.09
N ALA A 430 -6.06 -14.06 17.47
CA ALA A 430 -6.43 -12.71 17.88
C ALA A 430 -7.15 -12.69 19.23
N GLU A 431 -8.02 -13.67 19.51
CA GLU A 431 -8.76 -13.78 20.78
C GLU A 431 -7.87 -14.22 21.95
N ALA A 432 -6.82 -14.98 21.68
CA ALA A 432 -5.82 -15.34 22.69
C ALA A 432 -5.10 -14.13 23.32
N GLY A 433 -5.07 -12.99 22.60
CA GLY A 433 -4.52 -11.74 23.14
C GLY A 433 -3.01 -11.77 23.38
N HIS A 434 -2.28 -12.62 22.67
CA HIS A 434 -0.84 -12.77 22.85
C HIS A 434 0.00 -11.74 22.08
N SER A 435 -0.61 -10.83 21.32
CA SER A 435 0.12 -9.79 20.62
C SER A 435 0.75 -8.81 21.61
N GLN A 436 2.07 -8.65 21.49
CA GLN A 436 2.88 -7.68 22.22
C GLN A 436 3.52 -6.71 21.22
N PHE A 437 2.69 -6.17 20.35
CA PHE A 437 3.16 -5.30 19.27
C PHE A 437 4.03 -4.16 19.78
N SER A 438 5.19 -4.01 19.17
CA SER A 438 6.13 -2.91 19.38
C SER A 438 6.78 -2.55 18.04
N PRO A 439 6.94 -1.26 17.71
CA PRO A 439 7.77 -0.83 16.60
C PRO A 439 9.21 -1.33 16.71
N LEU A 440 9.90 -1.46 15.58
CA LEU A 440 11.24 -2.03 15.52
C LEU A 440 12.29 -1.18 16.26
N TYR A 441 12.09 0.12 16.29
CA TYR A 441 13.00 1.08 16.93
C TYR A 441 12.22 2.18 17.66
N PRO A 442 12.79 2.79 18.71
CA PRO A 442 12.19 3.92 19.41
C PRO A 442 12.30 5.22 18.61
N ASP A 443 11.41 6.19 18.90
CA ASP A 443 11.34 7.47 18.19
C ASP A 443 12.62 8.31 18.34
N ASP A 444 13.30 8.23 19.48
CA ASP A 444 14.49 9.01 19.83
C ASP A 444 15.81 8.42 19.33
N MET A 445 15.78 7.25 18.67
CA MET A 445 16.95 6.71 17.97
C MET A 445 17.34 7.66 16.84
N SER A 446 18.66 7.86 16.59
CA SER A 446 19.10 8.69 15.47
C SER A 446 18.62 8.15 14.11
N LEU A 447 18.41 9.02 13.14
CA LEU A 447 17.89 8.64 11.83
C LEU A 447 18.75 7.58 11.15
N PHE A 448 20.08 7.72 11.22
CA PHE A 448 20.98 6.75 10.62
C PHE A 448 20.91 5.38 11.32
N HIS A 449 20.82 5.35 12.64
CA HIS A 449 20.67 4.09 13.37
C HIS A 449 19.32 3.42 13.13
N LYS A 450 18.22 4.18 12.92
CA LYS A 450 16.92 3.60 12.48
C LYS A 450 17.08 2.88 11.14
N ILE A 451 17.80 3.48 10.19
CA ILE A 451 18.10 2.86 8.87
C ILE A 451 18.92 1.59 9.06
N GLU A 452 19.98 1.62 9.88
CA GLU A 452 20.78 0.45 10.16
C GLU A 452 19.98 -0.68 10.84
N THR A 453 19.07 -0.33 11.75
CA THR A 453 18.21 -1.30 12.43
C THR A 453 17.31 -2.03 11.43
N ILE A 454 16.65 -1.31 10.53
CA ILE A 454 15.84 -1.94 9.47
C ILE A 454 16.73 -2.83 8.58
N ALA A 455 17.87 -2.32 8.12
CA ALA A 455 18.76 -3.05 7.23
C ALA A 455 19.31 -4.34 7.88
N LYS A 456 19.71 -4.28 9.13
CA LYS A 456 20.29 -5.42 9.86
C LYS A 456 19.23 -6.41 10.32
N ASP A 457 18.14 -5.92 10.91
CA ASP A 457 17.15 -6.79 11.54
C ASP A 457 16.13 -7.36 10.56
N ILE A 458 15.74 -6.60 9.54
CA ILE A 458 14.74 -7.05 8.55
C ILE A 458 15.40 -7.64 7.31
N TYR A 459 16.45 -6.98 6.78
CA TYR A 459 17.10 -7.43 5.55
C TYR A 459 18.30 -8.35 5.79
N HIS A 460 18.79 -8.49 7.03
CA HIS A 460 20.00 -9.22 7.40
C HIS A 460 21.24 -8.72 6.64
N ALA A 461 21.31 -7.43 6.38
CA ALA A 461 22.50 -6.79 5.85
C ALA A 461 23.64 -6.75 6.86
N SER A 462 24.87 -6.76 6.38
CA SER A 462 26.06 -6.56 7.24
C SER A 462 26.28 -5.10 7.59
N GLU A 463 26.01 -4.21 6.63
CA GLU A 463 26.27 -2.78 6.78
C GLU A 463 25.36 -1.91 5.90
N VAL A 464 25.27 -0.63 6.27
CA VAL A 464 24.64 0.43 5.48
C VAL A 464 25.74 1.37 4.98
N ILE A 465 25.82 1.55 3.67
CA ILE A 465 26.78 2.45 3.04
C ILE A 465 26.09 3.77 2.71
N ALA A 466 26.58 4.86 3.29
CA ALA A 466 26.09 6.21 3.00
C ALA A 466 27.28 7.15 2.83
N ASP A 467 27.24 7.97 1.78
CA ASP A 467 28.25 9.00 1.58
C ASP A 467 28.13 10.12 2.62
N LYS A 468 29.09 11.03 2.59
CA LYS A 468 29.12 12.17 3.51
C LYS A 468 27.87 13.07 3.34
N THR A 469 27.43 13.27 2.11
CA THR A 469 26.28 14.15 1.80
C THR A 469 25.00 13.62 2.45
N VAL A 470 24.73 12.32 2.33
CA VAL A 470 23.58 11.67 2.98
C VAL A 470 23.68 11.78 4.51
N ARG A 471 24.84 11.50 5.09
CA ARG A 471 25.04 11.58 6.55
C ARG A 471 24.86 12.98 7.09
N ASP A 472 25.40 13.99 6.42
CA ASP A 472 25.28 15.39 6.80
C ASP A 472 23.81 15.86 6.65
N GLN A 473 23.09 15.39 5.63
CA GLN A 473 21.69 15.70 5.44
C GLN A 473 20.81 15.14 6.58
N LEU A 474 21.02 13.87 6.96
CA LEU A 474 20.30 13.24 8.08
C LEU A 474 20.54 14.00 9.39
N ARG A 475 21.81 14.38 9.67
CA ARG A 475 22.16 15.17 10.85
C ARG A 475 21.48 16.53 10.84
N THR A 476 21.49 17.21 9.70
CA THR A 476 20.80 18.50 9.53
C THR A 476 19.32 18.39 9.87
N TRP A 477 18.63 17.32 9.44
CA TRP A 477 17.22 17.13 9.77
C TRP A 477 17.00 16.80 11.24
N GLU A 478 17.92 16.06 11.90
CA GLU A 478 17.87 15.87 13.35
C GLU A 478 17.94 17.21 14.11
N GLU A 479 18.89 18.08 13.72
CA GLU A 479 19.06 19.43 14.27
C GLU A 479 17.83 20.33 14.03
N GLN A 480 17.13 20.13 12.91
CA GLN A 480 15.89 20.83 12.56
C GLN A 480 14.64 20.27 13.26
N GLY A 481 14.78 19.23 14.09
CA GLY A 481 13.68 18.65 14.86
C GLY A 481 12.97 17.47 14.19
N TYR A 482 13.47 16.95 13.08
CA TYR A 482 12.90 15.81 12.36
C TYR A 482 13.48 14.45 12.82
N GLY A 483 14.34 14.40 13.82
CA GLY A 483 15.00 13.18 14.31
C GLY A 483 14.04 12.09 14.82
N ARG A 484 12.83 12.46 15.22
CA ARG A 484 11.80 11.51 15.70
C ARG A 484 10.99 10.85 14.58
N LEU A 485 11.17 11.26 13.32
CA LEU A 485 10.41 10.71 12.21
C LEU A 485 10.82 9.25 11.92
N PRO A 486 9.85 8.40 11.54
CA PRO A 486 10.15 7.05 11.08
C PRO A 486 10.78 7.04 9.69
N ILE A 487 11.41 5.93 9.35
CA ILE A 487 12.08 5.68 8.09
C ILE A 487 11.15 4.93 7.12
N CYS A 488 11.14 5.37 5.88
CA CYS A 488 10.49 4.71 4.75
C CYS A 488 11.57 4.23 3.78
N MET A 489 11.95 2.95 3.89
CA MET A 489 12.94 2.36 2.98
C MET A 489 12.35 2.16 1.59
N ALA A 490 13.00 2.72 0.59
CA ALA A 490 12.68 2.56 -0.83
C ALA A 490 13.71 1.65 -1.49
N LYS A 491 13.34 0.40 -1.74
CA LYS A 491 14.17 -0.63 -2.35
C LYS A 491 13.38 -1.55 -3.28
N THR A 492 14.05 -2.43 -3.98
CA THR A 492 13.39 -3.48 -4.78
C THR A 492 12.48 -4.35 -3.90
N GLN A 493 11.32 -4.72 -4.42
CA GLN A 493 10.37 -5.62 -3.77
C GLN A 493 10.72 -7.11 -3.93
N TYR A 494 11.68 -7.45 -4.78
CA TYR A 494 11.95 -8.83 -5.18
C TYR A 494 13.00 -9.55 -4.34
N SER A 495 13.65 -8.86 -3.42
CA SER A 495 14.73 -9.40 -2.58
C SER A 495 14.78 -8.68 -1.24
N PHE A 496 15.29 -9.33 -0.20
CA PHE A 496 15.71 -8.65 1.03
C PHE A 496 16.88 -7.69 0.81
N SER A 497 17.71 -7.95 -0.22
CA SER A 497 18.81 -7.06 -0.61
C SER A 497 18.32 -5.91 -1.51
N THR A 498 19.26 -5.09 -1.97
CA THR A 498 19.01 -4.05 -2.99
C THR A 498 19.18 -4.57 -4.42
N ASP A 499 19.63 -5.82 -4.60
CA ASP A 499 19.71 -6.51 -5.90
C ASP A 499 18.45 -7.38 -6.12
N PRO A 500 17.60 -7.09 -7.12
CA PRO A 500 16.39 -7.85 -7.40
C PRO A 500 16.63 -9.30 -7.83
N ASN A 501 17.86 -9.63 -8.25
CA ASN A 501 18.24 -10.97 -8.69
C ASN A 501 18.70 -11.87 -7.53
N LEU A 502 19.06 -11.29 -6.40
CA LEU A 502 19.51 -12.03 -5.22
C LEU A 502 18.31 -12.54 -4.42
N ARG A 503 17.75 -13.66 -4.88
CA ARG A 503 16.52 -14.25 -4.33
C ARG A 503 16.77 -15.11 -3.09
N GLY A 504 15.69 -15.64 -2.52
CA GLY A 504 15.73 -16.48 -1.32
C GLY A 504 15.86 -15.65 -0.05
N ALA A 505 16.85 -15.98 0.78
CA ALA A 505 17.10 -15.29 2.04
C ALA A 505 18.57 -14.82 2.14
N PRO A 506 19.00 -13.84 1.30
CA PRO A 506 20.36 -13.34 1.32
C PRO A 506 20.71 -12.70 2.67
N SER A 507 21.96 -12.85 3.08
CA SER A 507 22.52 -12.27 4.31
C SER A 507 23.90 -11.69 4.04
N GLY A 508 24.34 -10.77 4.91
CA GLY A 508 25.72 -10.25 4.84
C GLY A 508 25.98 -9.30 3.67
N HIS A 509 24.94 -8.88 2.94
CA HIS A 509 25.05 -7.89 1.88
C HIS A 509 25.11 -6.47 2.46
N ALA A 510 25.65 -5.53 1.69
CA ALA A 510 25.60 -4.11 2.01
C ALA A 510 24.31 -3.48 1.47
N VAL A 511 23.81 -2.45 2.16
CA VAL A 511 22.70 -1.62 1.71
C VAL A 511 23.23 -0.22 1.38
N PRO A 512 23.49 0.10 0.10
CA PRO A 512 23.94 1.43 -0.29
C PRO A 512 22.76 2.41 -0.33
N ILE A 513 22.90 3.55 0.33
CA ILE A 513 21.95 4.66 0.26
C ILE A 513 22.38 5.58 -0.87
N ARG A 514 21.49 5.79 -1.85
CA ARG A 514 21.71 6.72 -2.97
C ARG A 514 21.27 8.14 -2.63
N GLU A 515 20.15 8.24 -1.95
CA GLU A 515 19.50 9.53 -1.66
C GLU A 515 18.58 9.40 -0.45
N VAL A 516 18.40 10.49 0.27
CA VAL A 516 17.38 10.63 1.31
C VAL A 516 16.48 11.82 1.00
N ARG A 517 15.19 11.70 1.29
CA ARG A 517 14.18 12.75 1.08
C ARG A 517 13.34 12.91 2.32
N LEU A 518 13.12 14.15 2.72
CA LEU A 518 12.23 14.48 3.83
C LEU A 518 10.82 14.73 3.31
N ALA A 519 9.89 13.83 3.58
CA ALA A 519 8.47 14.03 3.38
C ALA A 519 7.88 14.66 4.66
N ALA A 520 8.11 15.96 4.83
CA ALA A 520 7.79 16.66 6.08
C ALA A 520 6.29 16.74 6.36
N GLY A 521 5.46 16.82 5.33
CA GLY A 521 4.00 16.78 5.44
C GLY A 521 3.48 15.41 5.83
N ALA A 522 3.92 14.36 5.16
CA ALA A 522 3.59 12.97 5.51
C ALA A 522 4.20 12.55 6.85
N GLY A 523 5.35 13.12 7.20
CA GLY A 523 6.03 12.89 8.47
C GLY A 523 6.82 11.59 8.50
N PHE A 524 7.60 11.31 7.45
CA PHE A 524 8.62 10.26 7.41
C PHE A 524 9.80 10.65 6.51
N ILE A 525 10.89 9.93 6.62
CA ILE A 525 12.07 10.11 5.78
C ILE A 525 12.17 8.94 4.81
N VAL A 526 12.19 9.26 3.51
CA VAL A 526 12.38 8.27 2.44
C VAL A 526 13.86 8.04 2.24
N VAL A 527 14.27 6.76 2.28
CA VAL A 527 15.67 6.33 2.08
C VAL A 527 15.73 5.49 0.81
N ILE A 528 16.35 6.02 -0.23
CA ILE A 528 16.43 5.40 -1.55
C ILE A 528 17.71 4.59 -1.66
N THR A 529 17.58 3.27 -1.83
CA THR A 529 18.71 2.32 -1.84
C THR A 529 18.99 1.71 -3.22
N GLY A 530 18.22 2.05 -4.23
CA GLY A 530 18.35 1.48 -5.56
C GLY A 530 17.70 2.35 -6.62
N GLU A 531 17.50 1.80 -7.80
CA GLU A 531 16.72 2.48 -8.83
C GLU A 531 15.23 2.39 -8.51
N ILE A 532 14.69 3.44 -7.92
CA ILE A 532 13.28 3.55 -7.59
C ILE A 532 12.58 4.40 -8.64
N MET A 533 11.58 3.80 -9.26
CA MET A 533 10.84 4.43 -10.34
C MET A 533 9.58 5.10 -9.79
N THR A 534 9.59 6.43 -9.73
CA THR A 534 8.42 7.25 -9.33
C THR A 534 7.50 7.59 -10.49
N MET A 535 7.96 7.35 -11.74
CA MET A 535 7.15 7.36 -12.95
C MET A 535 7.44 6.10 -13.76
N PRO A 536 6.68 5.02 -13.55
CA PRO A 536 6.83 3.78 -14.34
C PRO A 536 6.57 4.02 -15.81
N GLY A 537 7.22 3.25 -16.67
CA GLY A 537 6.88 3.21 -18.10
C GLY A 537 5.92 2.07 -18.41
N LEU A 538 5.18 2.19 -19.49
CA LEU A 538 4.44 1.07 -20.04
C LEU A 538 5.41 -0.05 -20.47
N PRO A 539 5.09 -1.33 -20.26
CA PRO A 539 5.90 -2.46 -20.74
C PRO A 539 5.82 -2.59 -22.27
N LYS A 540 6.61 -3.51 -22.83
CA LYS A 540 6.60 -3.78 -24.27
C LYS A 540 5.22 -4.20 -24.79
N VAL A 541 4.48 -4.97 -23.99
CA VAL A 541 3.09 -5.37 -24.25
C VAL A 541 2.27 -4.96 -23.03
N PRO A 542 1.66 -3.78 -23.03
CA PRO A 542 0.87 -3.30 -21.91
C PRO A 542 -0.50 -3.99 -21.86
N SER A 543 -1.08 -4.05 -20.67
CA SER A 543 -2.44 -4.60 -20.47
C SER A 543 -3.49 -3.88 -21.31
N SER A 544 -3.27 -2.61 -21.60
CA SER A 544 -4.15 -1.79 -22.45
C SER A 544 -4.40 -2.37 -23.85
N GLU A 545 -3.49 -3.20 -24.39
CA GLU A 545 -3.71 -3.85 -25.68
C GLU A 545 -4.85 -4.90 -25.67
N LYS A 546 -5.24 -5.35 -24.48
CA LYS A 546 -6.29 -6.36 -24.27
C LYS A 546 -7.57 -5.77 -23.72
N ILE A 547 -7.54 -4.49 -23.28
CA ILE A 547 -8.68 -3.81 -22.68
C ILE A 547 -9.43 -3.05 -23.78
N PHE A 548 -10.69 -3.40 -24.02
CA PHE A 548 -11.52 -2.76 -25.04
C PHE A 548 -13.02 -2.83 -24.68
N LEU A 549 -13.84 -2.11 -25.40
CA LEU A 549 -15.30 -2.22 -25.31
C LEU A 549 -15.80 -3.18 -26.38
N ASN A 550 -16.61 -4.17 -26.00
CA ASN A 550 -17.28 -5.04 -26.95
C ASN A 550 -18.47 -4.33 -27.62
N GLU A 551 -19.14 -5.01 -28.57
CA GLU A 551 -20.27 -4.43 -29.33
C GLU A 551 -21.46 -3.99 -28.45
N GLN A 552 -21.59 -4.57 -27.27
CA GLN A 552 -22.64 -4.21 -26.28
C GLN A 552 -22.20 -3.10 -25.33
N GLY A 553 -20.97 -2.58 -25.47
CA GLY A 553 -20.42 -1.54 -24.59
C GLY A 553 -19.86 -2.04 -23.25
N TYR A 554 -19.70 -3.34 -23.07
CA TYR A 554 -19.05 -3.90 -21.90
C TYR A 554 -17.53 -3.93 -22.08
N ILE A 555 -16.83 -3.72 -20.96
CA ILE A 555 -15.36 -3.77 -20.91
C ILE A 555 -14.91 -5.23 -20.98
N GLU A 556 -13.97 -5.50 -21.86
CA GLU A 556 -13.27 -6.79 -21.96
C GLU A 556 -11.80 -6.62 -21.60
N GLY A 557 -11.18 -7.67 -21.07
CA GLY A 557 -9.75 -7.70 -20.77
C GLY A 557 -9.30 -6.93 -19.54
N LEU A 558 -10.22 -6.38 -18.75
CA LEU A 558 -9.92 -5.73 -17.47
C LEU A 558 -9.91 -6.80 -16.35
N PHE A 559 -8.95 -7.71 -16.42
CA PHE A 559 -8.66 -8.79 -15.43
C PHE A 559 -9.75 -9.79 -15.15
#